data_4d4de1e024825d24db08e12ad1326478
#
_entry.id   4d4de1e024825d24db08e12ad1326478
#
_cell.length_a   1.000
_cell.length_b   1.000
_cell.length_c   1.000
_cell.angle_alpha   90.00
_cell.angle_beta   90.00
_cell.angle_gamma   90.00
#
_symmetry.space_group_name_H-M   'P 1'
#
loop_
_entity.id
_entity.type
_entity.pdbx_description
1 polymer ?
#
loop_
_entity_poly.entity_id
_entity_poly.type
_entity_poly.pdbx_seq_one_letter_code
_entity_poly.pdbx_strand_id
1 'polypeptide(L)'
;MAEHPVIHIMGESSSLVYATIERLLRTNAHLVVEPPILDAIKTTFSAELEFGHASVFSSADLAPSSGHRVLLFGHASFEGAEGWSKQPELSGIELIHIHAAEQKRASLGWPDAEVLIHDMIPMRSQPFSLPDSFAAWLPALRSGKEPSLSMGQDHWWIAELDVADALARLLMCDTPFPPFCSMSGRRAWSIQQTYEEFNLLYKRTMAGQSGVFGVEELTAAPTPNIELQPLVITDHPPMSIDENSSNRPDLSSVHDALHHADGDGWRPLVPIRTSLMHCLASMLDPSQFNV
;
A
#
# COMPACT_ATOMS: atom_id res chain seq x y z
N MET A 1 -1.45 27.09 18.57
CA MET A 1 -0.57 25.94 18.29
C MET A 1 -1.44 24.97 17.53
N ALA A 2 -1.04 24.54 16.35
CA ALA A 2 -1.80 23.48 15.65
C ALA A 2 -1.77 22.26 16.57
N GLU A 3 -2.95 21.72 16.87
CA GLU A 3 -3.09 20.52 17.68
C GLU A 3 -2.51 19.36 16.85
N HIS A 4 -1.64 18.55 17.47
CA HIS A 4 -1.06 17.40 16.77
C HIS A 4 -2.17 16.37 16.53
N PRO A 5 -2.38 15.87 15.30
CA PRO A 5 -3.42 14.91 15.04
C PRO A 5 -3.16 13.61 15.81
N VAL A 6 -4.19 13.07 16.45
CA VAL A 6 -4.15 11.79 17.16
C VAL A 6 -4.73 10.71 16.25
N ILE A 7 -3.90 9.72 15.93
CA ILE A 7 -4.21 8.68 14.95
C ILE A 7 -4.09 7.31 15.62
N HIS A 8 -5.22 6.62 15.75
CA HIS A 8 -5.28 5.23 16.22
C HIS A 8 -5.12 4.28 15.03
N ILE A 9 -4.24 3.30 15.16
CA ILE A 9 -4.01 2.28 14.14
C ILE A 9 -4.40 0.93 14.76
N MET A 10 -5.37 0.29 14.17
CA MET A 10 -6.03 -0.91 14.70
C MET A 10 -6.26 -1.95 13.61
N GLY A 11 -6.35 -3.20 13.99
CA GLY A 11 -6.69 -4.30 13.12
C GLY A 11 -5.53 -5.24 12.82
N GLU A 12 -5.60 -5.91 11.68
CA GLU A 12 -4.63 -6.94 11.33
C GLU A 12 -3.24 -6.35 11.11
N SER A 13 -2.25 -6.91 11.79
CA SER A 13 -0.85 -6.57 11.55
C SER A 13 -0.48 -6.95 10.11
N SER A 14 -0.07 -5.98 9.32
CA SER A 14 0.29 -6.15 7.92
C SER A 14 1.50 -5.30 7.55
N SER A 15 2.14 -5.61 6.43
CA SER A 15 3.25 -4.81 5.92
C SER A 15 2.85 -3.34 5.76
N LEU A 16 1.64 -3.08 5.25
CA LEU A 16 1.11 -1.72 5.08
C LEU A 16 0.93 -0.98 6.41
N VAL A 17 0.53 -1.65 7.49
CA VAL A 17 0.44 -1.04 8.82
C VAL A 17 1.80 -0.47 9.22
N TYR A 18 2.87 -1.26 9.10
CA TYR A 18 4.22 -0.81 9.44
C TYR A 18 4.75 0.26 8.50
N ALA A 19 4.47 0.18 7.21
CA ALA A 19 4.83 1.23 6.26
C ALA A 19 4.11 2.55 6.56
N THR A 20 2.83 2.50 6.93
CA THR A 20 2.05 3.67 7.33
C THR A 20 2.59 4.29 8.62
N ILE A 21 2.89 3.46 9.62
CA ILE A 21 3.51 3.90 10.87
C ILE A 21 4.85 4.57 10.60
N GLU A 22 5.73 3.95 9.81
CA GLU A 22 7.03 4.53 9.44
C GLU A 22 6.90 5.93 8.82
N ARG A 23 5.91 6.13 7.95
CA ARG A 23 5.64 7.46 7.35
C ARG A 23 5.15 8.46 8.40
N LEU A 24 4.23 8.06 9.25
CA LEU A 24 3.67 8.91 10.29
C LEU A 24 4.69 9.27 11.39
N LEU A 25 5.64 8.38 11.70
CA LEU A 25 6.74 8.67 12.64
C LEU A 25 7.62 9.85 12.19
N ARG A 26 7.64 10.16 10.92
CA ARG A 26 8.35 11.32 10.34
C ARG A 26 7.54 12.62 10.35
N THR A 27 6.35 12.59 10.92
CA THR A 27 5.47 13.74 11.08
C THR A 27 5.41 14.18 12.54
N ASN A 28 4.52 15.10 12.86
CA ASN A 28 4.24 15.51 14.24
C ASN A 28 2.97 14.86 14.82
N ALA A 29 2.55 13.71 14.29
CA ALA A 29 1.35 12.99 14.76
C ALA A 29 1.57 12.34 16.13
N HIS A 30 0.47 12.15 16.86
CA HIS A 30 0.38 11.26 18.01
C HIS A 30 -0.22 9.93 17.55
N LEU A 31 0.59 8.88 17.54
CA LEU A 31 0.16 7.54 17.13
C LEU A 31 -0.28 6.72 18.32
N VAL A 32 -1.39 6.04 18.19
CA VAL A 32 -1.91 5.11 19.22
C VAL A 32 -2.03 3.73 18.57
N VAL A 33 -1.32 2.77 19.12
CA VAL A 33 -1.23 1.40 18.57
C VAL A 33 -1.47 0.35 19.65
N GLU A 34 -1.80 -0.86 19.23
CA GLU A 34 -1.91 -2.00 20.14
C GLU A 34 -0.55 -2.36 20.78
N PRO A 35 -0.51 -2.88 22.02
CA PRO A 35 0.72 -3.18 22.72
C PRO A 35 1.72 -4.04 21.93
N PRO A 36 1.32 -5.12 21.21
CA PRO A 36 2.24 -5.91 20.41
C PRO A 36 2.90 -5.11 19.28
N ILE A 37 2.15 -4.21 18.64
CA ILE A 37 2.66 -3.34 17.58
C ILE A 37 3.61 -2.29 18.18
N LEU A 38 3.30 -1.76 19.37
CA LEU A 38 4.16 -0.78 20.05
C LEU A 38 5.55 -1.36 20.34
N ASP A 39 5.64 -2.60 20.81
CA ASP A 39 6.92 -3.24 21.10
C ASP A 39 7.74 -3.49 19.81
N ALA A 40 7.07 -3.89 18.73
CA ALA A 40 7.70 -4.03 17.42
C ALA A 40 8.21 -2.68 16.88
N ILE A 41 7.43 -1.60 17.02
CA ILE A 41 7.84 -0.24 16.62
C ILE A 41 9.10 0.20 17.37
N LYS A 42 9.14 0.03 18.69
CA LYS A 42 10.31 0.41 19.51
C LYS A 42 11.59 -0.29 19.07
N THR A 43 11.46 -1.53 18.59
CA THR A 43 12.59 -2.31 18.11
C THR A 43 13.02 -1.91 16.71
N THR A 44 12.03 -1.77 15.78
CA THR A 44 12.29 -1.60 14.35
C THR A 44 12.59 -0.14 13.98
N PHE A 45 11.89 0.80 14.59
CA PHE A 45 11.94 2.23 14.26
C PHE A 45 12.56 3.08 15.38
N SER A 46 13.55 2.53 16.06
CA SER A 46 14.21 3.21 17.18
C SER A 46 14.82 4.57 16.77
N ALA A 47 15.36 4.66 15.57
CA ALA A 47 15.93 5.90 15.04
C ALA A 47 14.85 6.96 14.76
N GLU A 48 13.73 6.55 14.12
CA GLU A 48 12.60 7.45 13.88
C GLU A 48 11.98 7.95 15.19
N LEU A 49 11.93 7.11 16.23
CA LEU A 49 11.45 7.50 17.55
C LEU A 49 12.41 8.46 18.27
N GLU A 50 13.72 8.29 18.09
CA GLU A 50 14.73 9.14 18.72
C GLU A 50 14.83 10.51 18.06
N PHE A 51 14.79 10.58 16.72
CA PHE A 51 15.02 11.78 15.94
C PHE A 51 13.76 12.39 15.32
N GLY A 52 12.63 11.68 15.36
CA GLY A 52 11.33 12.15 14.86
C GLY A 52 10.61 13.08 15.84
N HIS A 53 9.50 13.63 15.38
CA HIS A 53 8.63 14.50 16.20
C HIS A 53 7.33 13.80 16.62
N ALA A 54 7.03 12.63 16.10
CA ALA A 54 5.87 11.84 16.47
C ALA A 54 6.01 11.27 17.89
N SER A 55 4.87 11.13 18.57
CA SER A 55 4.78 10.42 19.84
C SER A 55 3.97 9.14 19.64
N VAL A 56 4.36 8.04 20.28
CA VAL A 56 3.65 6.76 20.17
C VAL A 56 3.15 6.32 21.54
N PHE A 57 1.87 6.00 21.61
CA PHE A 57 1.15 5.58 22.80
C PHE A 57 0.58 4.18 22.65
N SER A 58 0.35 3.51 23.76
CA SER A 58 -0.43 2.28 23.79
C SER A 58 -1.92 2.57 23.72
N SER A 59 -2.68 1.75 23.01
CA SER A 59 -4.16 1.81 23.04
C SER A 59 -4.75 1.50 24.42
N ALA A 60 -3.97 0.88 25.31
CA ALA A 60 -4.35 0.68 26.71
C ALA A 60 -4.31 1.99 27.52
N ASP A 61 -3.47 2.96 27.12
CA ASP A 61 -3.25 4.21 27.83
C ASP A 61 -4.08 5.37 27.25
N LEU A 62 -4.42 5.30 25.98
CA LEU A 62 -5.16 6.35 25.27
C LEU A 62 -6.28 5.76 24.42
N ALA A 63 -7.51 5.93 24.89
CA ALA A 63 -8.71 5.52 24.16
C ALA A 63 -9.08 6.54 23.05
N PRO A 64 -9.79 6.11 21.99
CA PRO A 64 -10.35 7.03 21.00
C PRO A 64 -11.29 8.07 21.62
N SER A 65 -11.23 9.29 21.14
CA SER A 65 -12.10 10.40 21.58
C SER A 65 -12.40 11.35 20.41
N SER A 66 -13.32 12.29 20.62
CA SER A 66 -13.68 13.28 19.59
C SER A 66 -12.46 14.00 19.04
N GLY A 67 -12.41 14.17 17.72
CA GLY A 67 -11.28 14.76 16.98
C GLY A 67 -10.15 13.78 16.65
N HIS A 68 -10.19 12.54 17.15
CA HIS A 68 -9.23 11.51 16.77
C HIS A 68 -9.61 10.84 15.44
N ARG A 69 -8.63 10.33 14.72
CA ARG A 69 -8.77 9.48 13.54
C ARG A 69 -8.45 8.04 13.90
N VAL A 70 -9.25 7.12 13.44
CA VAL A 70 -9.07 5.68 13.68
C VAL A 70 -8.97 4.96 12.35
N LEU A 71 -7.80 4.38 12.07
CA LEU A 71 -7.57 3.53 10.92
C LEU A 71 -7.81 2.08 11.29
N LEU A 72 -8.66 1.43 10.52
CA LEU A 72 -9.03 0.04 10.68
C LEU A 72 -8.47 -0.75 9.49
N PHE A 73 -7.45 -1.57 9.73
CA PHE A 73 -6.84 -2.41 8.70
C PHE A 73 -7.44 -3.82 8.71
N GLY A 74 -7.90 -4.27 7.53
CA GLY A 74 -8.43 -5.61 7.35
C GLY A 74 -9.83 -5.83 7.95
N HIS A 75 -10.25 -7.09 8.05
CA HIS A 75 -11.61 -7.45 8.44
C HIS A 75 -11.81 -7.74 9.92
N ALA A 76 -10.78 -8.18 10.62
CA ALA A 76 -10.90 -8.67 12.01
C ALA A 76 -11.23 -7.57 13.02
N SER A 77 -11.03 -6.30 12.67
CA SER A 77 -11.24 -5.16 13.56
C SER A 77 -12.69 -4.67 13.66
N PHE A 78 -13.62 -5.29 12.95
CA PHE A 78 -14.97 -4.74 12.75
C PHE A 78 -15.93 -4.87 13.91
N GLU A 79 -15.91 -5.98 14.64
CA GLU A 79 -16.94 -6.24 15.68
C GLU A 79 -16.95 -5.20 16.78
N GLY A 80 -15.77 -4.65 17.15
CA GLY A 80 -15.65 -3.57 18.11
C GLY A 80 -15.94 -2.18 17.54
N ALA A 81 -15.45 -1.91 16.33
CA ALA A 81 -15.48 -0.59 15.70
C ALA A 81 -16.90 -0.17 15.25
N GLU A 82 -17.72 -1.09 14.76
CA GLU A 82 -19.13 -0.79 14.48
C GLU A 82 -19.87 -0.37 15.75
N GLY A 83 -19.50 -0.95 16.90
CA GLY A 83 -20.03 -0.54 18.19
C GLY A 83 -19.66 0.89 18.56
N TRP A 84 -18.49 1.36 18.16
CA TRP A 84 -18.03 2.72 18.44
C TRP A 84 -18.82 3.78 17.67
N SER A 85 -19.12 3.53 16.39
CA SER A 85 -19.88 4.48 15.56
C SER A 85 -21.28 4.80 16.15
N LYS A 86 -21.78 3.95 17.06
CA LYS A 86 -23.07 4.06 17.72
C LYS A 86 -22.99 4.68 19.13
N GLN A 87 -21.78 4.94 19.64
CA GLN A 87 -21.59 5.50 20.98
C GLN A 87 -21.58 7.03 20.95
N PRO A 88 -22.48 7.72 21.67
CA PRO A 88 -22.54 9.18 21.68
C PRO A 88 -21.25 9.85 22.16
N GLU A 89 -20.52 9.19 23.05
CA GLU A 89 -19.26 9.68 23.63
C GLU A 89 -18.13 9.71 22.62
N LEU A 90 -18.24 8.90 21.55
CA LEU A 90 -17.29 8.82 20.46
C LEU A 90 -17.74 9.61 19.21
N SER A 91 -18.77 10.43 19.38
CA SER A 91 -19.19 11.37 18.33
C SER A 91 -18.05 12.32 17.98
N GLY A 92 -17.72 12.40 16.68
CA GLY A 92 -16.62 13.23 16.19
C GLY A 92 -15.27 12.49 16.06
N ILE A 93 -15.24 11.17 16.24
CA ILE A 93 -14.13 10.32 15.74
C ILE A 93 -14.34 10.11 14.24
N GLU A 94 -13.27 10.15 13.47
CA GLU A 94 -13.27 9.78 12.05
C GLU A 94 -12.80 8.33 11.90
N LEU A 95 -13.71 7.43 11.51
CA LEU A 95 -13.45 6.01 11.31
C LEU A 95 -13.10 5.73 9.85
N ILE A 96 -11.87 5.31 9.57
CA ILE A 96 -11.35 5.08 8.22
C ILE A 96 -11.04 3.60 8.06
N HIS A 97 -11.74 2.93 7.16
CA HIS A 97 -11.53 1.52 6.86
C HIS A 97 -10.63 1.33 5.64
N ILE A 98 -9.56 0.54 5.79
CA ILE A 98 -8.57 0.26 4.75
C ILE A 98 -8.56 -1.22 4.45
N HIS A 99 -8.83 -1.58 3.19
CA HIS A 99 -8.88 -2.99 2.78
C HIS A 99 -8.45 -3.20 1.32
N ALA A 100 -8.09 -4.44 0.98
CA ALA A 100 -7.75 -4.83 -0.38
C ALA A 100 -9.01 -4.96 -1.25
N ALA A 101 -8.89 -4.64 -2.55
CA ALA A 101 -9.98 -4.70 -3.52
C ALA A 101 -10.57 -6.10 -3.70
N GLU A 102 -9.74 -7.13 -3.54
CA GLU A 102 -10.17 -8.53 -3.63
C GLU A 102 -11.17 -8.92 -2.53
N GLN A 103 -11.16 -8.18 -1.44
CA GLN A 103 -12.05 -8.37 -0.31
C GLN A 103 -13.35 -7.57 -0.44
N LYS A 104 -13.71 -7.14 -1.66
CA LYS A 104 -14.88 -6.30 -1.92
C LYS A 104 -16.13 -6.90 -1.30
N ARG A 105 -16.56 -6.31 -0.19
CA ARG A 105 -17.87 -6.53 0.41
C ARG A 105 -18.82 -5.39 0.03
N ALA A 106 -20.11 -5.62 0.24
CA ALA A 106 -21.06 -4.52 0.21
C ALA A 106 -20.60 -3.45 1.20
N SER A 107 -20.73 -2.16 0.82
CA SER A 107 -20.41 -1.05 1.71
C SER A 107 -20.98 -1.30 3.10
N LEU A 108 -20.15 -1.16 4.11
CA LEU A 108 -20.53 -1.45 5.49
C LEU A 108 -21.51 -0.41 6.05
N GLY A 109 -21.51 0.78 5.46
CA GLY A 109 -22.43 1.88 5.79
C GLY A 109 -22.23 2.50 7.18
N TRP A 110 -21.14 2.14 7.87
CA TRP A 110 -20.83 2.70 9.20
C TRP A 110 -19.45 3.38 9.30
N PRO A 111 -18.40 3.03 8.53
CA PRO A 111 -17.18 3.84 8.50
C PRO A 111 -17.48 5.21 7.87
N ASP A 112 -16.80 6.25 8.35
CA ASP A 112 -16.88 7.58 7.75
C ASP A 112 -16.16 7.63 6.40
N ALA A 113 -15.13 6.77 6.24
CA ALA A 113 -14.37 6.63 5.00
C ALA A 113 -13.97 5.19 4.73
N GLU A 114 -13.98 4.81 3.43
CA GLU A 114 -13.45 3.54 2.92
C GLU A 114 -12.30 3.78 1.94
N VAL A 115 -11.18 3.11 2.16
CA VAL A 115 -10.02 3.10 1.26
C VAL A 115 -9.85 1.72 0.66
N LEU A 116 -10.04 1.62 -0.65
CA LEU A 116 -9.91 0.38 -1.41
C LEU A 116 -8.55 0.34 -2.12
N ILE A 117 -7.69 -0.61 -1.76
CA ILE A 117 -6.35 -0.74 -2.35
C ILE A 117 -6.36 -1.88 -3.38
N HIS A 118 -5.99 -1.55 -4.61
CA HIS A 118 -5.90 -2.50 -5.72
C HIS A 118 -4.44 -2.92 -5.94
N ASP A 119 -4.23 -4.22 -6.13
CA ASP A 119 -2.96 -4.80 -6.63
C ASP A 119 -1.70 -4.25 -5.92
N MET A 120 -1.68 -4.20 -4.60
CA MET A 120 -0.54 -3.69 -3.85
C MET A 120 0.63 -4.69 -3.86
N ILE A 121 1.83 -4.19 -4.16
CA ILE A 121 3.07 -4.94 -4.01
C ILE A 121 3.65 -4.64 -2.62
N PRO A 122 3.65 -5.62 -1.68
CA PRO A 122 4.17 -5.41 -0.35
C PRO A 122 5.70 -5.31 -0.36
N MET A 123 6.24 -4.51 0.52
CA MET A 123 7.68 -4.38 0.70
C MET A 123 8.25 -5.52 1.56
N ARG A 124 7.44 -6.08 2.45
CA ARG A 124 7.80 -7.16 3.38
C ARG A 124 6.96 -8.40 3.12
N SER A 125 7.61 -9.55 2.95
CA SER A 125 6.94 -10.82 2.70
C SER A 125 6.66 -11.63 3.96
N GLN A 126 7.36 -11.35 5.04
CA GLN A 126 7.21 -12.07 6.29
C GLN A 126 7.05 -11.08 7.46
N PRO A 127 6.17 -11.36 8.41
CA PRO A 127 5.20 -12.48 8.49
C PRO A 127 3.92 -12.27 7.66
N PHE A 128 3.94 -11.38 6.68
CA PHE A 128 2.75 -10.87 5.97
C PHE A 128 2.44 -11.65 4.70
N SER A 129 1.17 -11.57 4.26
CA SER A 129 0.71 -12.23 3.05
C SER A 129 1.26 -11.55 1.79
N LEU A 130 1.66 -12.37 0.82
CA LEU A 130 2.04 -11.94 -0.53
C LEU A 130 0.87 -12.16 -1.48
N PRO A 131 0.80 -11.43 -2.60
CA PRO A 131 -0.05 -11.83 -3.72
C PRO A 131 0.21 -13.30 -4.11
N ASP A 132 -0.84 -14.09 -4.33
CA ASP A 132 -0.73 -15.52 -4.62
C ASP A 132 0.20 -15.83 -5.78
N SER A 133 0.22 -14.97 -6.79
CA SER A 133 1.12 -15.07 -7.94
C SER A 133 2.59 -15.04 -7.51
N PHE A 134 3.00 -14.09 -6.69
CA PHE A 134 4.40 -13.96 -6.25
C PHE A 134 4.80 -15.12 -5.34
N ALA A 135 3.89 -15.54 -4.45
CA ALA A 135 4.10 -16.71 -3.59
C ALA A 135 4.32 -17.99 -4.40
N ALA A 136 3.64 -18.13 -5.56
CA ALA A 136 3.78 -19.28 -6.44
C ALA A 136 5.04 -19.20 -7.35
N TRP A 137 5.44 -18.00 -7.78
CA TRP A 137 6.54 -17.85 -8.76
C TRP A 137 7.90 -18.17 -8.18
N LEU A 138 8.22 -17.74 -6.97
CA LEU A 138 9.55 -17.95 -6.40
C LEU A 138 9.92 -19.44 -6.24
N PRO A 139 9.06 -20.34 -5.73
CA PRO A 139 9.36 -21.78 -5.70
C PRO A 139 9.53 -22.38 -7.09
N ALA A 140 8.73 -21.94 -8.08
CA ALA A 140 8.84 -22.39 -9.46
C ALA A 140 10.21 -22.01 -10.05
N LEU A 141 10.62 -20.74 -9.92
CA LEU A 141 11.93 -20.25 -10.37
C LEU A 141 13.09 -20.97 -9.69
N ARG A 142 13.02 -21.21 -8.38
CA ARG A 142 14.04 -21.97 -7.62
C ARG A 142 14.18 -23.41 -8.13
N SER A 143 13.10 -24.01 -8.60
CA SER A 143 13.10 -25.38 -9.16
C SER A 143 13.38 -25.44 -10.66
N GLY A 144 13.62 -24.30 -11.30
CA GLY A 144 13.83 -24.20 -12.76
C GLY A 144 12.57 -24.53 -13.58
N LYS A 145 11.38 -24.38 -13.00
CA LYS A 145 10.10 -24.62 -13.66
C LYS A 145 9.44 -23.31 -14.05
N GLU A 146 8.73 -23.31 -15.16
CA GLU A 146 7.87 -22.21 -15.52
C GLU A 146 6.57 -22.28 -14.69
N PRO A 147 6.16 -21.19 -14.04
CA PRO A 147 4.89 -21.16 -13.33
C PRO A 147 3.73 -21.11 -14.31
N SER A 148 2.58 -21.64 -13.90
CA SER A 148 1.34 -21.43 -14.63
C SER A 148 0.87 -19.99 -14.40
N LEU A 149 0.70 -19.22 -15.48
CA LEU A 149 0.19 -17.87 -15.43
C LEU A 149 -1.32 -17.87 -15.74
N SER A 150 -2.10 -17.33 -14.82
CA SER A 150 -3.54 -17.13 -15.04
C SER A 150 -3.75 -15.98 -16.02
N MET A 151 -4.08 -16.29 -17.26
CA MET A 151 -4.31 -15.29 -18.29
C MET A 151 -5.69 -14.64 -18.12
N GLY A 152 -5.78 -13.32 -18.29
CA GLY A 152 -7.07 -12.67 -18.54
C GLY A 152 -7.44 -11.47 -17.68
N GLN A 153 -6.64 -11.08 -16.70
CA GLN A 153 -6.91 -9.86 -15.92
C GLN A 153 -5.65 -8.98 -15.87
N ASP A 154 -5.82 -7.69 -16.16
CA ASP A 154 -4.79 -6.70 -15.95
C ASP A 154 -4.73 -6.30 -14.48
N HIS A 155 -3.53 -6.05 -13.99
CA HIS A 155 -3.25 -5.58 -12.64
C HIS A 155 -2.82 -4.11 -12.67
N TRP A 156 -3.26 -3.36 -11.67
CA TRP A 156 -2.92 -1.95 -11.49
C TRP A 156 -1.94 -1.80 -10.32
N TRP A 157 -0.78 -2.46 -10.45
CA TRP A 157 0.21 -2.56 -9.37
C TRP A 157 0.58 -1.23 -8.76
N ILE A 158 0.51 -1.16 -7.45
CA ILE A 158 0.91 -0.02 -6.62
C ILE A 158 1.95 -0.43 -5.60
N ALA A 159 2.95 0.40 -5.37
CA ALA A 159 3.91 0.18 -4.29
C ALA A 159 3.26 0.45 -2.93
N GLU A 160 3.50 -0.41 -1.96
CA GLU A 160 3.09 -0.20 -0.57
C GLU A 160 3.55 1.16 -0.02
N LEU A 161 4.76 1.61 -0.39
CA LEU A 161 5.29 2.90 0.03
C LEU A 161 4.49 4.09 -0.49
N ASP A 162 3.96 4.02 -1.72
CA ASP A 162 3.11 5.08 -2.28
C ASP A 162 1.76 5.13 -1.57
N VAL A 163 1.18 3.96 -1.20
CA VAL A 163 -0.05 3.88 -0.41
C VAL A 163 0.17 4.47 0.98
N ALA A 164 1.23 4.06 1.67
CA ALA A 164 1.55 4.54 3.00
C ALA A 164 1.81 6.07 3.02
N ASP A 165 2.48 6.59 1.98
CA ASP A 165 2.71 8.02 1.82
C ASP A 165 1.40 8.79 1.64
N ALA A 166 0.51 8.30 0.77
CA ALA A 166 -0.80 8.92 0.55
C ALA A 166 -1.66 8.90 1.82
N LEU A 167 -1.69 7.78 2.54
CA LEU A 167 -2.39 7.69 3.82
C LEU A 167 -1.85 8.71 4.82
N ALA A 168 -0.53 8.80 4.97
CA ALA A 168 0.08 9.76 5.89
C ALA A 168 -0.26 11.21 5.52
N ARG A 169 -0.20 11.59 4.22
CA ARG A 169 -0.55 12.93 3.74
C ARG A 169 -2.02 13.27 4.04
N LEU A 170 -2.94 12.35 3.77
CA LEU A 170 -4.37 12.55 4.06
C LEU A 170 -4.65 12.63 5.56
N LEU A 171 -3.96 11.84 6.38
CA LEU A 171 -4.12 11.83 7.83
C LEU A 171 -3.56 13.09 8.52
N MET A 172 -2.59 13.73 7.91
CA MET A 172 -2.02 14.98 8.42
C MET A 172 -2.76 16.23 7.94
N CYS A 173 -3.73 16.06 7.02
CA CYS A 173 -4.56 17.15 6.54
C CYS A 173 -5.71 17.47 7.53
N ASP A 174 -6.05 18.74 7.68
CA ASP A 174 -7.17 19.19 8.55
C ASP A 174 -8.56 18.84 7.97
N THR A 175 -8.62 18.48 6.69
CA THR A 175 -9.90 18.11 6.05
C THR A 175 -10.27 16.65 6.36
N PRO A 176 -11.58 16.33 6.43
CA PRO A 176 -12.04 14.97 6.55
C PRO A 176 -11.51 14.08 5.41
N PHE A 177 -11.32 12.80 5.71
CA PHE A 177 -10.97 11.81 4.70
C PHE A 177 -12.09 11.70 3.66
N PRO A 178 -11.80 11.44 2.36
CA PRO A 178 -12.86 11.24 1.38
C PRO A 178 -13.69 10.00 1.77
N PRO A 179 -15.05 10.07 1.69
CA PRO A 179 -15.91 8.97 2.12
C PRO A 179 -15.62 7.64 1.44
N PHE A 180 -15.12 7.70 0.20
CA PHE A 180 -14.63 6.55 -0.54
C PHE A 180 -13.49 6.96 -1.46
N CYS A 181 -12.40 6.20 -1.44
CA CYS A 181 -11.33 6.37 -2.41
C CYS A 181 -10.69 5.03 -2.78
N SER A 182 -10.27 4.93 -4.05
CA SER A 182 -9.46 3.82 -4.53
C SER A 182 -8.00 4.25 -4.66
N MET A 183 -7.07 3.36 -4.31
CA MET A 183 -5.64 3.54 -4.52
C MET A 183 -5.11 2.42 -5.41
N SER A 184 -4.47 2.78 -6.51
CA SER A 184 -3.85 1.83 -7.44
C SER A 184 -2.75 2.49 -8.23
N GLY A 185 -1.98 1.68 -8.95
CA GLY A 185 -1.08 2.16 -9.98
C GLY A 185 -1.84 2.84 -11.12
N ARG A 186 -1.13 3.63 -11.90
CA ARG A 186 -1.71 4.41 -13.03
C ARG A 186 -1.69 3.65 -14.36
N ARG A 187 -1.03 2.50 -14.40
CA ARG A 187 -0.83 1.69 -15.59
C ARG A 187 -1.29 0.26 -15.36
N ALA A 188 -1.98 -0.29 -16.34
CA ALA A 188 -2.31 -1.70 -16.40
C ALA A 188 -1.07 -2.54 -16.74
N TRP A 189 -0.95 -3.69 -16.11
CA TRP A 189 0.09 -4.70 -16.33
C TRP A 189 -0.56 -6.06 -16.52
N SER A 190 -0.24 -6.74 -17.61
CA SER A 190 -0.63 -8.13 -17.70
C SER A 190 0.18 -8.97 -16.70
N ILE A 191 -0.37 -10.12 -16.31
CA ILE A 191 0.34 -11.06 -15.45
C ILE A 191 1.65 -11.55 -16.08
N GLN A 192 1.66 -11.69 -17.40
CA GLN A 192 2.84 -12.06 -18.17
C GLN A 192 3.93 -11.01 -18.05
N GLN A 193 3.62 -9.72 -18.29
CA GLN A 193 4.59 -8.62 -18.16
C GLN A 193 5.15 -8.54 -16.74
N THR A 194 4.28 -8.72 -15.73
CA THR A 194 4.69 -8.70 -14.32
C THR A 194 5.64 -9.86 -14.00
N TYR A 195 5.33 -11.06 -14.50
CA TYR A 195 6.20 -12.22 -14.33
C TYR A 195 7.54 -12.06 -15.02
N GLU A 196 7.58 -11.52 -16.23
CA GLU A 196 8.83 -11.28 -16.96
C GLU A 196 9.76 -10.35 -16.17
N GLU A 197 9.22 -9.26 -15.60
CA GLU A 197 9.98 -8.36 -14.74
C GLU A 197 10.45 -9.05 -13.46
N PHE A 198 9.58 -9.82 -12.81
CA PHE A 198 9.92 -10.55 -11.59
C PHE A 198 11.03 -11.60 -11.85
N ASN A 199 10.92 -12.36 -12.92
CA ASN A 199 11.91 -13.35 -13.34
C ASN A 199 13.26 -12.71 -13.67
N LEU A 200 13.25 -11.58 -14.41
CA LEU A 200 14.47 -10.83 -14.70
C LEU A 200 15.17 -10.37 -13.43
N LEU A 201 14.42 -9.82 -12.47
CA LEU A 201 14.96 -9.38 -11.18
C LEU A 201 15.51 -10.55 -10.36
N TYR A 202 14.79 -11.69 -10.35
CA TYR A 202 15.25 -12.91 -9.71
C TYR A 202 16.58 -13.38 -10.30
N LYS A 203 16.69 -13.53 -11.62
CA LYS A 203 17.93 -13.94 -12.30
C LYS A 203 19.09 -13.00 -11.96
N ARG A 204 18.87 -11.69 -12.01
CA ARG A 204 19.89 -10.69 -11.66
C ARG A 204 20.34 -10.77 -10.19
N THR A 205 19.40 -10.99 -9.29
CA THR A 205 19.73 -11.16 -7.87
C THR A 205 20.57 -12.41 -7.64
N MET A 206 20.19 -13.53 -8.28
CA MET A 206 20.96 -14.78 -8.17
C MET A 206 22.34 -14.66 -8.82
N ALA A 207 22.45 -13.99 -9.97
CA ALA A 207 23.74 -13.70 -10.60
C ALA A 207 24.62 -12.82 -9.70
N GLY A 208 24.03 -11.79 -9.06
CA GLY A 208 24.75 -10.95 -8.09
C GLY A 208 25.25 -11.72 -6.87
N GLN A 209 24.45 -12.66 -6.34
CA GLN A 209 24.84 -13.50 -5.21
C GLN A 209 25.93 -14.53 -5.55
N SER A 210 25.85 -15.12 -6.76
CA SER A 210 26.82 -16.12 -7.22
C SER A 210 28.09 -15.50 -7.83
N GLY A 211 28.05 -14.22 -8.20
CA GLY A 211 29.11 -13.55 -8.96
C GLY A 211 29.21 -14.01 -10.43
N VAL A 212 28.27 -14.83 -10.92
CA VAL A 212 28.24 -15.35 -12.28
C VAL A 212 27.14 -14.64 -13.07
N PHE A 213 27.52 -13.87 -14.08
CA PHE A 213 26.63 -13.10 -14.94
C PHE A 213 26.62 -13.67 -16.35
N GLY A 214 25.44 -13.97 -16.88
CA GLY A 214 25.24 -14.29 -18.29
C GLY A 214 25.07 -13.01 -19.15
N VAL A 215 24.98 -13.20 -20.44
CA VAL A 215 24.78 -12.08 -21.39
C VAL A 215 23.43 -11.40 -21.15
N GLU A 216 22.39 -12.17 -20.83
CA GLU A 216 21.04 -11.63 -20.59
C GLU A 216 21.01 -10.69 -19.39
N GLU A 217 21.67 -11.06 -18.27
CA GLU A 217 21.70 -10.24 -17.05
C GLU A 217 22.49 -8.94 -17.26
N LEU A 218 23.53 -8.98 -18.12
CA LEU A 218 24.37 -7.81 -18.40
C LEU A 218 23.75 -6.87 -19.44
N THR A 219 22.98 -7.40 -20.39
CA THR A 219 22.41 -6.63 -21.49
C THR A 219 20.93 -6.27 -21.32
N ALA A 220 20.27 -6.79 -20.30
CA ALA A 220 18.87 -6.49 -20.05
C ALA A 220 18.66 -4.97 -19.87
N ALA A 221 17.62 -4.45 -20.52
CA ALA A 221 17.27 -3.04 -20.43
C ALA A 221 17.09 -2.57 -18.98
N PRO A 222 17.53 -1.36 -18.63
CA PRO A 222 17.39 -0.81 -17.27
C PRO A 222 15.92 -0.53 -16.90
N THR A 223 15.05 -0.41 -17.89
CA THR A 223 13.62 -0.15 -17.71
C THR A 223 12.80 -1.24 -18.42
N PRO A 224 11.57 -1.53 -17.97
CA PRO A 224 10.67 -2.42 -18.67
C PRO A 224 10.50 -2.01 -20.12
N ASN A 225 10.39 -3.00 -21.01
CA ASN A 225 10.10 -2.73 -22.43
C ASN A 225 8.62 -2.28 -22.52
N ILE A 226 8.44 -0.98 -22.68
CA ILE A 226 7.12 -0.36 -22.78
C ILE A 226 6.90 -0.04 -24.25
N GLU A 227 5.91 -0.65 -24.88
CA GLU A 227 5.38 -0.14 -26.12
C GLU A 227 4.76 1.24 -25.85
N LEU A 228 5.47 2.26 -26.30
CA LEU A 228 4.94 3.63 -26.30
C LEU A 228 3.88 3.68 -27.39
N GLN A 229 2.62 3.62 -27.00
CA GLN A 229 1.55 3.99 -27.92
C GLN A 229 1.70 5.47 -28.26
N PRO A 230 1.76 5.85 -29.54
CA PRO A 230 1.82 7.24 -29.92
C PRO A 230 0.60 7.98 -29.36
N LEU A 231 0.84 9.14 -28.77
CA LEU A 231 -0.24 10.00 -28.29
C LEU A 231 -0.97 10.52 -29.54
N VAL A 232 -2.11 9.94 -29.84
CA VAL A 232 -2.98 10.45 -30.92
C VAL A 232 -3.77 11.62 -30.32
N ILE A 233 -3.36 12.83 -30.65
CA ILE A 233 -4.15 14.02 -30.34
C ILE A 233 -5.32 14.01 -31.35
N THR A 234 -6.50 13.65 -30.88
CA THR A 234 -7.72 13.75 -31.66
C THR A 234 -8.44 15.03 -31.29
N ASP A 235 -8.79 15.86 -32.27
CA ASP A 235 -9.62 17.05 -32.09
C ASP A 235 -11.10 16.71 -31.79
N HIS A 236 -11.41 15.44 -31.59
CA HIS A 236 -12.75 14.97 -31.27
C HIS A 236 -12.84 14.61 -29.77
N PRO A 237 -13.95 14.97 -29.09
CA PRO A 237 -14.18 14.49 -27.75
C PRO A 237 -14.09 12.96 -27.77
N PRO A 238 -13.53 12.33 -26.73
CA PRO A 238 -13.38 10.89 -26.69
C PRO A 238 -14.73 10.24 -26.94
N MET A 239 -14.86 9.59 -28.11
CA MET A 239 -15.99 8.69 -28.33
C MET A 239 -15.89 7.59 -27.29
N SER A 240 -16.96 7.43 -26.55
CA SER A 240 -17.24 6.36 -25.59
C SER A 240 -16.02 5.55 -25.16
N ILE A 241 -15.58 5.75 -23.94
CA ILE A 241 -14.65 4.83 -23.26
C ILE A 241 -15.14 3.42 -23.60
N ASP A 242 -14.33 2.66 -24.32
CA ASP A 242 -14.61 1.25 -24.58
C ASP A 242 -15.02 0.61 -23.26
N GLU A 243 -16.20 -0.01 -23.21
CA GLU A 243 -16.69 -0.73 -22.04
C GLU A 243 -15.72 -1.83 -21.58
N ASN A 244 -14.76 -2.23 -22.44
CA ASN A 244 -13.66 -3.13 -22.13
C ASN A 244 -12.49 -2.48 -21.36
N SER A 245 -12.41 -1.14 -21.23
CA SER A 245 -11.49 -0.47 -20.30
C SER A 245 -12.05 -0.43 -18.87
N SER A 246 -13.14 -1.12 -18.61
CA SER A 246 -14.01 -1.02 -17.44
C SER A 246 -13.39 -1.49 -16.10
N ASN A 247 -12.16 -1.99 -16.09
CA ASN A 247 -11.51 -2.46 -14.86
C ASN A 247 -10.50 -1.45 -14.25
N ARG A 248 -10.38 -0.25 -14.84
CA ARG A 248 -9.50 0.75 -14.25
C ARG A 248 -10.12 1.32 -12.99
N PRO A 249 -9.43 1.28 -11.84
CA PRO A 249 -9.90 1.93 -10.63
C PRO A 249 -10.07 3.43 -10.82
N ASP A 250 -11.15 4.00 -10.28
CA ASP A 250 -11.35 5.44 -10.27
C ASP A 250 -10.46 6.07 -9.18
N LEU A 251 -9.51 6.87 -9.61
CA LEU A 251 -8.53 7.55 -8.76
C LEU A 251 -8.87 9.03 -8.52
N SER A 252 -10.01 9.51 -9.00
CA SER A 252 -10.37 10.93 -8.93
C SER A 252 -10.47 11.38 -7.47
N SER A 253 -11.17 10.62 -6.64
CA SER A 253 -11.41 10.97 -5.24
C SER A 253 -10.10 11.09 -4.44
N VAL A 254 -9.17 10.12 -4.57
CA VAL A 254 -7.87 10.20 -3.89
C VAL A 254 -6.99 11.32 -4.48
N HIS A 255 -7.07 11.56 -5.80
CA HIS A 255 -6.33 12.64 -6.43
C HIS A 255 -6.76 14.00 -5.92
N ASP A 256 -8.07 14.26 -5.90
CA ASP A 256 -8.65 15.52 -5.46
C ASP A 256 -8.38 15.78 -3.98
N ALA A 257 -8.52 14.74 -3.13
CA ALA A 257 -8.23 14.83 -1.71
C ALA A 257 -6.76 15.18 -1.43
N LEU A 258 -5.81 14.51 -2.10
CA LEU A 258 -4.39 14.79 -1.96
C LEU A 258 -4.02 16.15 -2.56
N HIS A 259 -4.61 16.52 -3.70
CA HIS A 259 -4.40 17.84 -4.27
C HIS A 259 -4.90 18.96 -3.33
N HIS A 260 -5.99 18.73 -2.63
CA HIS A 260 -6.47 19.65 -1.61
C HIS A 260 -5.54 19.71 -0.38
N ALA A 261 -4.98 18.56 0.02
CA ALA A 261 -4.09 18.45 1.18
C ALA A 261 -2.78 19.22 1.01
N ASP A 262 -2.13 19.10 -0.15
CA ASP A 262 -0.78 19.64 -0.37
C ASP A 262 -0.48 20.14 -1.80
N GLY A 263 -1.46 20.08 -2.71
CA GLY A 263 -1.34 20.57 -4.08
C GLY A 263 -0.77 19.56 -5.08
N ASP A 264 -0.27 18.39 -4.66
CA ASP A 264 0.39 17.45 -5.55
C ASP A 264 -0.55 16.41 -6.19
N GLY A 265 -1.65 16.07 -5.51
CA GLY A 265 -2.59 15.05 -5.94
C GLY A 265 -1.99 13.63 -5.89
N TRP A 266 -2.69 12.65 -6.50
CA TRP A 266 -2.25 11.26 -6.54
C TRP A 266 -1.15 11.04 -7.57
N ARG A 267 0.05 10.79 -7.09
CA ARG A 267 1.25 10.54 -7.91
C ARG A 267 2.07 9.41 -7.30
N PRO A 268 1.75 8.13 -7.58
CA PRO A 268 2.64 7.04 -7.18
C PRO A 268 3.99 7.21 -7.88
N LEU A 269 5.05 7.30 -7.09
CA LEU A 269 6.40 7.62 -7.54
C LEU A 269 7.32 6.40 -7.59
N VAL A 270 6.99 5.34 -6.86
CA VAL A 270 7.84 4.14 -6.79
C VAL A 270 7.63 3.30 -8.05
N PRO A 271 8.67 3.11 -8.89
CA PRO A 271 8.56 2.27 -10.07
C PRO A 271 8.23 0.83 -9.68
N ILE A 272 7.42 0.13 -10.49
CA ILE A 272 7.06 -1.27 -10.26
C ILE A 272 8.28 -2.17 -10.05
N ARG A 273 9.34 -1.96 -10.84
CA ARG A 273 10.59 -2.72 -10.73
C ARG A 273 11.24 -2.57 -9.37
N THR A 274 11.21 -1.38 -8.78
CA THR A 274 11.69 -1.13 -7.43
C THR A 274 10.84 -1.85 -6.38
N SER A 275 9.51 -1.81 -6.53
CA SER A 275 8.59 -2.51 -5.64
C SER A 275 8.78 -4.03 -5.70
N LEU A 276 8.88 -4.58 -6.92
CA LEU A 276 9.16 -6.01 -7.12
C LEU A 276 10.52 -6.42 -6.55
N MET A 277 11.53 -5.54 -6.66
CA MET A 277 12.86 -5.80 -6.10
C MET A 277 12.82 -5.86 -4.57
N HIS A 278 12.12 -4.94 -3.90
CA HIS A 278 11.95 -4.98 -2.44
C HIS A 278 11.19 -6.23 -2.00
N CYS A 279 10.08 -6.53 -2.67
CA CYS A 279 9.29 -7.72 -2.40
C CYS A 279 10.14 -9.00 -2.57
N LEU A 280 10.85 -9.13 -3.69
CA LEU A 280 11.74 -10.26 -3.96
C LEU A 280 12.87 -10.38 -2.93
N ALA A 281 13.51 -9.27 -2.56
CA ALA A 281 14.55 -9.26 -1.55
C ALA A 281 14.03 -9.80 -0.22
N SER A 282 12.87 -9.35 0.23
CA SER A 282 12.23 -9.85 1.46
C SER A 282 11.84 -11.33 1.38
N MET A 283 11.50 -11.85 0.19
CA MET A 283 11.22 -13.28 -0.03
C MET A 283 12.47 -14.15 -0.02
N LEU A 284 13.62 -13.61 -0.46
CA LEU A 284 14.89 -14.33 -0.53
C LEU A 284 15.61 -14.35 0.81
N ASP A 285 15.57 -13.27 1.54
CA ASP A 285 16.17 -13.13 2.88
C ASP A 285 15.18 -12.45 3.86
N PRO A 286 14.24 -13.22 4.41
CA PRO A 286 13.28 -12.69 5.37
C PRO A 286 13.93 -12.09 6.63
N SER A 287 15.15 -12.47 6.96
CA SER A 287 15.84 -12.02 8.20
C SER A 287 16.19 -10.53 8.17
N GLN A 288 16.35 -9.94 6.99
CA GLN A 288 16.63 -8.51 6.84
C GLN A 288 15.41 -7.61 7.10
N PHE A 289 14.21 -8.19 7.15
CA PHE A 289 12.94 -7.49 7.28
C PHE A 289 12.13 -7.93 8.51
N ASN A 290 12.76 -8.62 9.46
CA ASN A 290 12.08 -9.03 10.69
C ASN A 290 11.68 -7.79 11.51
N VAL A 291 10.37 -7.64 11.69
CA VAL A 291 9.72 -6.65 12.55
C VAL A 291 9.32 -7.31 13.87
#